data_9658b2654ee25f35d7ef431f98548286
#
_entry.id   9658b2654ee25f35d7ef431f98548286
#
_cell.length_a   1.000
_cell.length_b   1.000
_cell.length_c   1.000
_cell.angle_alpha   90.00
_cell.angle_beta   90.00
_cell.angle_gamma   90.00
#
_symmetry.space_group_name_H-M   'P 1'
#
loop_
_entity.id
_entity.type
_entity.pdbx_description
1 polymer ?
#
loop_
_entity_poly.entity_id
_entity_poly.type
_entity_poly.pdbx_seq_one_letter_code
_entity_poly.pdbx_strand_id
1 'polypeptide(L)'
;QRQMFLRTLIEQNMIPDDVTIQVLTQAREHIIRKTFDAVKGAPHAIIHVYNSTSVAQREQVFKKDKEQVKQIAIDGAKLLKELAEETDGNFTFQYSPESFQGTEVDYALEVCNAVLEIWQPTADNKAIINLPTTVENAMPHVFASQVEHFNKHLRDRENVILSLHPHNDRGSGVSDAELGILAGADKIEGTLFGNGERTGNVDIITLAMNMFSQGVNPGLDFSNMSDICEVYERVTRMKVSPRQPYAGDLVFTAFSGSHQDAIAKGMTWREEHDCQTWTVPYLPIDPQDVGRRYDSDVIRINSQSGKGGVNYILKQSFGISLPEKMREEVGYLVKDVSDKAHEELTPDNVYHIFEDHYINAKPIFSVDECHFKQEDGIVAEATIHHNGSNRKITGVGNGRLDAV
;
A
#
# COMPACT_ATOMS: atom_id res chain seq x y z
N GLN A 1 23.23 18.53 -8.06
CA GLN A 1 21.85 18.24 -8.52
C GLN A 1 20.81 18.41 -7.40
N ARG A 2 20.99 17.78 -6.20
CA ARG A 2 20.04 17.87 -5.08
C ARG A 2 19.87 19.30 -4.56
N GLN A 3 20.96 20.05 -4.38
CA GLN A 3 20.91 21.46 -3.98
C GLN A 3 20.15 22.30 -5.02
N MET A 4 20.39 22.09 -6.31
CA MET A 4 19.71 22.79 -7.39
C MET A 4 18.21 22.55 -7.38
N PHE A 5 17.77 21.29 -7.14
CA PHE A 5 16.35 20.95 -7.05
C PHE A 5 15.66 21.71 -5.90
N LEU A 6 16.24 21.67 -4.69
CA LEU A 6 15.68 22.38 -3.54
C LEU A 6 15.64 23.90 -3.77
N ARG A 7 16.73 24.48 -4.31
CA ARG A 7 16.75 25.91 -4.67
C ARG A 7 15.63 26.27 -5.67
N THR A 8 15.39 25.41 -6.67
CA THR A 8 14.29 25.63 -7.63
C THR A 8 12.94 25.68 -6.92
N LEU A 9 12.66 24.74 -6.00
CA LEU A 9 11.40 24.73 -5.24
C LEU A 9 11.21 26.01 -4.43
N ILE A 10 12.28 26.48 -3.77
CA ILE A 10 12.23 27.69 -2.94
C ILE A 10 12.10 28.95 -3.82
N GLU A 11 12.95 29.10 -4.82
CA GLU A 11 13.00 30.30 -5.67
C GLU A 11 11.78 30.48 -6.56
N GLN A 12 11.10 29.38 -6.93
CA GLN A 12 9.85 29.41 -7.70
C GLN A 12 8.59 29.36 -6.82
N ASN A 13 8.75 29.44 -5.49
CA ASN A 13 7.64 29.39 -4.53
C ASN A 13 6.73 28.18 -4.73
N MET A 14 7.33 27.00 -4.92
CA MET A 14 6.61 25.73 -5.17
C MET A 14 6.33 24.92 -3.91
N ILE A 15 6.75 25.40 -2.74
CA ILE A 15 6.53 24.72 -1.45
C ILE A 15 5.22 25.27 -0.87
N PRO A 16 4.19 24.40 -0.66
CA PRO A 16 2.96 24.81 0.02
C PRO A 16 3.24 25.34 1.43
N ASP A 17 2.38 26.26 1.91
CA ASP A 17 2.56 26.92 3.22
C ASP A 17 2.48 25.94 4.41
N ASP A 18 1.76 24.83 4.24
CA ASP A 18 1.60 23.76 5.24
C ASP A 18 2.70 22.70 5.17
N VAL A 19 3.68 22.84 4.26
CA VAL A 19 4.79 21.91 4.08
C VAL A 19 6.08 22.47 4.66
N THR A 20 6.64 21.77 5.65
CA THR A 20 7.97 22.02 6.17
C THR A 20 8.97 21.14 5.44
N ILE A 21 9.99 21.72 4.82
CA ILE A 21 11.06 20.95 4.19
C ILE A 21 12.03 20.44 5.24
N GLN A 22 12.52 19.21 5.07
CA GLN A 22 13.56 18.62 5.91
C GLN A 22 14.78 18.27 5.08
N VAL A 23 15.96 18.69 5.52
CA VAL A 23 17.23 18.44 4.82
C VAL A 23 18.19 17.70 5.73
N LEU A 24 18.59 16.50 5.30
CA LEU A 24 19.55 15.66 6.01
C LEU A 24 20.98 16.08 5.72
N THR A 25 21.78 16.25 6.77
CA THR A 25 23.20 16.64 6.68
C THR A 25 24.08 15.84 7.64
N GLN A 26 25.21 15.36 7.18
CA GLN A 26 26.20 14.77 8.09
C GLN A 26 26.79 15.86 9.02
N ALA A 27 27.18 15.45 10.23
CA ALA A 27 27.88 16.33 11.19
C ALA A 27 29.31 16.64 10.73
N ARG A 28 29.41 17.35 9.59
CA ARG A 28 30.66 17.83 8.97
C ARG A 28 30.49 19.29 8.57
N GLU A 29 31.35 20.14 9.00
CA GLU A 29 31.23 21.60 8.82
C GLU A 29 30.88 22.01 7.38
N HIS A 30 31.68 21.56 6.39
CA HIS A 30 31.47 21.95 4.99
C HIS A 30 30.13 21.48 4.41
N ILE A 31 29.56 20.37 4.94
CA ILE A 31 28.25 19.86 4.49
C ILE A 31 27.13 20.66 5.16
N ILE A 32 27.26 20.93 6.46
CA ILE A 32 26.30 21.76 7.23
C ILE A 32 26.18 23.13 6.61
N ARG A 33 27.31 23.83 6.32
CA ARG A 33 27.29 25.15 5.67
C ARG A 33 26.59 25.14 4.31
N LYS A 34 26.86 24.13 3.48
CA LYS A 34 26.14 23.95 2.21
C LYS A 34 24.64 23.69 2.39
N THR A 35 24.25 23.07 3.50
CA THR A 35 22.84 22.84 3.80
C THR A 35 22.12 24.14 4.08
N PHE A 36 22.71 25.04 4.89
CA PHE A 36 22.18 26.38 5.13
C PHE A 36 22.08 27.21 3.84
N ASP A 37 23.10 27.15 2.97
CA ASP A 37 23.05 27.81 1.65
C ASP A 37 21.87 27.25 0.79
N ALA A 38 21.57 25.95 0.90
CA ALA A 38 20.52 25.33 0.13
C ALA A 38 19.10 25.67 0.61
N VAL A 39 18.92 25.89 1.92
CA VAL A 39 17.58 26.19 2.52
C VAL A 39 17.29 27.69 2.64
N LYS A 40 18.25 28.55 2.33
CA LYS A 40 18.10 30.01 2.46
C LYS A 40 16.83 30.50 1.72
N GLY A 41 15.96 31.21 2.43
CA GLY A 41 14.70 31.73 1.91
C GLY A 41 13.55 30.71 1.91
N ALA A 42 13.74 29.52 2.47
CA ALA A 42 12.62 28.60 2.72
C ALA A 42 11.72 29.17 3.84
N PRO A 43 10.38 29.04 3.72
CA PRO A 43 9.45 29.50 4.76
C PRO A 43 9.72 28.87 6.12
N HIS A 44 9.95 27.56 6.13
CA HIS A 44 10.32 26.78 7.32
C HIS A 44 11.14 25.56 6.89
N ALA A 45 12.26 25.29 7.61
CA ALA A 45 13.12 24.16 7.32
C ALA A 45 13.56 23.41 8.58
N ILE A 46 13.50 22.08 8.54
CA ILE A 46 14.15 21.21 9.51
C ILE A 46 15.56 20.90 9.02
N ILE A 47 16.57 21.28 9.81
CA ILE A 47 17.96 20.90 9.55
C ILE A 47 18.25 19.64 10.34
N HIS A 48 18.32 18.51 9.65
CA HIS A 48 18.50 17.21 10.26
C HIS A 48 19.98 16.80 10.21
N VAL A 49 20.70 16.97 11.32
CA VAL A 49 22.08 16.55 11.44
C VAL A 49 22.20 15.16 12.04
N TYR A 50 23.16 14.37 11.56
CA TYR A 50 23.42 13.03 12.07
C TYR A 50 24.91 12.67 12.07
N ASN A 51 25.26 11.77 12.94
CA ASN A 51 26.49 10.97 12.86
C ASN A 51 26.24 9.59 13.43
N SER A 52 26.96 8.59 12.94
CA SER A 52 26.81 7.23 13.43
C SER A 52 27.41 7.05 14.82
N THR A 53 26.73 6.30 15.68
CA THR A 53 27.11 6.10 17.08
C THR A 53 27.33 4.64 17.43
N SER A 54 27.03 3.70 16.51
CA SER A 54 27.10 2.27 16.76
C SER A 54 28.52 1.75 17.09
N VAL A 55 28.58 0.64 17.80
CA VAL A 55 29.83 -0.06 18.12
C VAL A 55 30.63 -0.34 16.84
N ALA A 56 30.00 -0.91 15.83
CA ALA A 56 30.66 -1.26 14.57
C ALA A 56 31.23 -0.01 13.86
N GLN A 57 30.50 1.10 13.83
CA GLN A 57 30.97 2.33 13.21
C GLN A 57 32.14 2.96 14.00
N ARG A 58 32.05 2.97 15.33
CA ARG A 58 33.13 3.48 16.18
C ARG A 58 34.43 2.71 15.99
N GLU A 59 34.36 1.37 16.02
CA GLU A 59 35.54 0.50 16.00
C GLU A 59 36.12 0.30 14.59
N GLN A 60 35.24 0.05 13.61
CA GLN A 60 35.67 -0.40 12.27
C GLN A 60 35.89 0.78 11.31
N VAL A 61 35.04 1.82 11.38
CA VAL A 61 35.02 2.93 10.41
C VAL A 61 35.73 4.15 10.95
N PHE A 62 35.28 4.70 12.07
CA PHE A 62 35.84 5.94 12.62
C PHE A 62 37.13 5.69 13.38
N LYS A 63 37.31 4.52 13.96
CA LYS A 63 38.42 4.19 14.88
C LYS A 63 38.51 5.22 15.99
N LYS A 64 37.38 5.52 16.63
CA LYS A 64 37.17 6.51 17.65
C LYS A 64 36.44 5.93 18.85
N ASP A 65 36.79 6.41 20.03
CA ASP A 65 36.07 6.09 21.26
C ASP A 65 34.73 6.84 21.38
N LYS A 66 33.97 6.56 22.43
CA LYS A 66 32.65 7.14 22.69
C LYS A 66 32.72 8.67 22.83
N GLU A 67 33.69 9.17 23.54
CA GLU A 67 33.85 10.63 23.77
C GLU A 67 34.15 11.35 22.46
N GLN A 68 35.03 10.82 21.64
CA GLN A 68 35.37 11.39 20.34
C GLN A 68 34.20 11.40 19.38
N VAL A 69 33.34 10.35 19.40
CA VAL A 69 32.14 10.30 18.55
C VAL A 69 31.05 11.22 19.10
N LYS A 70 30.85 11.30 20.41
CA LYS A 70 29.95 12.27 21.04
C LYS A 70 30.36 13.71 20.70
N GLN A 71 31.67 14.01 20.67
CA GLN A 71 32.16 15.33 20.31
C GLN A 71 31.79 15.75 18.88
N ILE A 72 31.71 14.79 17.93
CA ILE A 72 31.21 15.05 16.55
C ILE A 72 29.77 15.58 16.59
N ALA A 73 28.90 14.97 17.38
CA ALA A 73 27.52 15.41 17.56
C ALA A 73 27.45 16.84 18.18
N ILE A 74 28.22 17.06 19.22
CA ILE A 74 28.32 18.37 19.92
C ILE A 74 28.78 19.47 18.97
N ASP A 75 29.84 19.22 18.19
CA ASP A 75 30.39 20.21 17.25
C ASP A 75 29.36 20.50 16.13
N GLY A 76 28.69 19.48 15.62
CA GLY A 76 27.58 19.62 14.66
C GLY A 76 26.42 20.44 15.24
N ALA A 77 26.02 20.17 16.48
CA ALA A 77 24.93 20.88 17.14
C ALA A 77 25.27 22.39 17.37
N LYS A 78 26.50 22.70 17.78
CA LYS A 78 26.99 24.07 17.94
C LYS A 78 26.96 24.81 16.61
N LEU A 79 27.48 24.20 15.55
CA LEU A 79 27.53 24.81 14.23
C LEU A 79 26.14 25.08 13.67
N LEU A 80 25.17 24.19 13.89
CA LEU A 80 23.78 24.42 13.49
C LEU A 80 23.22 25.68 14.16
N LYS A 81 23.43 25.80 15.47
CA LYS A 81 22.99 26.98 16.26
C LYS A 81 23.63 28.28 15.77
N GLU A 82 24.92 28.29 15.58
CA GLU A 82 25.69 29.43 15.04
C GLU A 82 25.14 29.88 13.67
N LEU A 83 25.00 28.93 12.72
CA LEU A 83 24.55 29.26 11.38
C LEU A 83 23.08 29.67 11.31
N ALA A 84 22.24 29.16 12.20
CA ALA A 84 20.85 29.60 12.28
C ALA A 84 20.72 31.04 12.81
N GLU A 85 21.62 31.48 13.71
CA GLU A 85 21.69 32.88 14.17
C GLU A 85 22.20 33.84 13.08
N GLU A 86 23.04 33.36 12.16
CA GLU A 86 23.59 34.11 11.03
C GLU A 86 22.69 34.11 9.77
N THR A 87 21.73 33.22 9.68
CA THR A 87 20.91 33.00 8.48
C THR A 87 19.46 33.40 8.73
N ASP A 88 18.91 34.31 7.92
CA ASP A 88 17.49 34.61 7.96
C ASP A 88 16.68 33.40 7.60
N GLY A 89 15.75 32.98 8.46
CA GLY A 89 14.85 31.83 8.25
C GLY A 89 14.25 31.31 9.54
N ASN A 90 13.33 30.40 9.39
CA ASN A 90 12.71 29.68 10.50
C ASN A 90 13.23 28.23 10.49
N PHE A 91 14.08 27.89 11.46
CA PHE A 91 14.76 26.60 11.50
C PHE A 91 14.36 25.81 12.74
N THR A 92 14.02 24.53 12.51
CA THR A 92 13.93 23.52 13.55
C THR A 92 15.11 22.55 13.44
N PHE A 93 15.71 22.17 14.54
CA PHE A 93 16.85 21.25 14.53
C PHE A 93 16.41 19.82 14.84
N GLN A 94 16.97 18.90 14.08
CA GLN A 94 16.79 17.47 14.31
C GLN A 94 18.14 16.77 14.39
N TYR A 95 18.29 15.86 15.36
CA TYR A 95 19.48 15.03 15.50
C TYR A 95 19.11 13.53 15.46
N SER A 96 19.94 12.75 14.76
CA SER A 96 19.88 11.28 14.78
C SER A 96 21.21 10.67 15.22
N PRO A 97 21.23 9.82 16.27
CA PRO A 97 22.31 8.88 16.52
C PRO A 97 22.19 7.73 15.51
N GLU A 98 22.76 7.89 14.32
CA GLU A 98 22.66 6.91 13.23
C GLU A 98 23.12 5.52 13.68
N SER A 99 22.50 4.47 13.15
CA SER A 99 22.67 3.07 13.58
C SER A 99 22.30 2.87 15.06
N PHE A 100 21.17 3.47 15.47
CA PHE A 100 20.71 3.48 16.86
C PHE A 100 20.59 2.07 17.45
N GLN A 101 19.99 1.09 16.74
CA GLN A 101 19.87 -0.28 17.22
C GLN A 101 21.21 -1.02 17.38
N GLY A 102 22.27 -0.55 16.76
CA GLY A 102 23.65 -1.03 16.95
C GLY A 102 24.45 -0.26 17.99
N THR A 103 23.80 0.69 18.70
CA THR A 103 24.38 1.55 19.71
C THR A 103 23.87 1.15 21.09
N GLU A 104 24.71 1.23 22.11
CA GLU A 104 24.28 1.07 23.49
C GLU A 104 23.26 2.17 23.84
N VAL A 105 22.10 1.80 24.35
CA VAL A 105 20.95 2.69 24.56
C VAL A 105 21.31 3.89 25.45
N ASP A 106 21.99 3.63 26.58
CA ASP A 106 22.41 4.69 27.49
C ASP A 106 23.43 5.64 26.87
N TYR A 107 24.31 5.13 26.01
CA TYR A 107 25.26 5.99 25.28
C TYR A 107 24.56 6.83 24.21
N ALA A 108 23.59 6.25 23.47
CA ALA A 108 22.80 7.03 22.53
C ALA A 108 22.01 8.15 23.24
N LEU A 109 21.44 7.85 24.42
CA LEU A 109 20.75 8.82 25.26
C LEU A 109 21.70 9.93 25.74
N GLU A 110 22.90 9.57 26.19
CA GLU A 110 23.95 10.53 26.58
C GLU A 110 24.30 11.50 25.46
N VAL A 111 24.50 10.98 24.24
CA VAL A 111 24.80 11.81 23.05
C VAL A 111 23.63 12.74 22.72
N CYS A 112 22.42 12.24 22.71
CA CYS A 112 21.21 13.05 22.46
C CYS A 112 21.03 14.14 23.52
N ASN A 113 21.22 13.83 24.79
CA ASN A 113 21.15 14.83 25.88
C ASN A 113 22.23 15.88 25.77
N ALA A 114 23.46 15.54 25.32
CA ALA A 114 24.51 16.50 25.06
C ALA A 114 24.18 17.48 23.91
N VAL A 115 23.52 16.98 22.86
CA VAL A 115 23.01 17.81 21.76
C VAL A 115 21.92 18.76 22.24
N LEU A 116 20.94 18.24 23.02
CA LEU A 116 19.85 19.05 23.58
C LEU A 116 20.36 20.14 24.53
N GLU A 117 21.46 19.87 25.27
CA GLU A 117 22.09 20.86 26.11
C GLU A 117 22.64 22.08 25.33
N ILE A 118 23.10 21.86 24.08
CA ILE A 118 23.55 22.95 23.19
C ILE A 118 22.32 23.71 22.63
N TRP A 119 21.30 22.99 22.18
CA TRP A 119 20.17 23.61 21.50
C TRP A 119 19.18 24.28 22.44
N GLN A 120 19.03 23.77 23.68
CA GLN A 120 18.14 24.32 24.70
C GLN A 120 16.71 24.55 24.19
N PRO A 121 16.02 23.47 23.74
CA PRO A 121 14.68 23.59 23.16
C PRO A 121 13.69 24.20 24.15
N THR A 122 12.71 24.92 23.61
CA THR A 122 11.60 25.52 24.36
C THR A 122 10.25 25.05 23.83
N ALA A 123 9.17 25.40 24.50
CA ALA A 123 7.81 25.09 24.05
C ALA A 123 7.52 25.69 22.67
N ASP A 124 8.05 26.88 22.39
CA ASP A 124 7.84 27.62 21.12
C ASP A 124 8.81 27.19 20.02
N ASN A 125 9.96 26.62 20.39
CA ASN A 125 10.97 26.12 19.44
C ASN A 125 11.49 24.76 19.89
N LYS A 126 10.72 23.72 19.58
CA LYS A 126 11.05 22.34 19.95
C LYS A 126 12.20 21.81 19.08
N ALA A 127 13.05 20.99 19.68
CA ALA A 127 13.99 20.16 18.95
C ALA A 127 13.40 18.79 18.63
N ILE A 128 13.99 18.12 17.64
CA ILE A 128 13.59 16.75 17.27
C ILE A 128 14.77 15.82 17.55
N ILE A 129 14.54 14.78 18.32
CA ILE A 129 15.44 13.63 18.45
C ILE A 129 14.84 12.47 17.67
N ASN A 130 15.56 11.96 16.68
CA ASN A 130 15.08 10.92 15.78
C ASN A 130 15.91 9.65 15.95
N LEU A 131 15.23 8.54 16.23
CA LEU A 131 15.84 7.23 16.47
C LEU A 131 15.67 6.33 15.23
N PRO A 132 16.73 6.20 14.38
CA PRO A 132 16.62 5.39 13.18
C PRO A 132 16.98 3.93 13.47
N THR A 133 16.12 3.01 13.02
CA THR A 133 16.55 1.62 12.82
C THR A 133 17.31 1.54 11.49
N THR A 134 18.49 2.16 11.42
CA THR A 134 19.32 2.27 10.20
C THR A 134 19.53 0.91 9.53
N VAL A 135 19.71 -0.12 10.34
CA VAL A 135 19.50 -1.53 10.00
C VAL A 135 18.63 -2.11 11.10
N GLU A 136 17.56 -2.78 10.72
CA GLU A 136 16.62 -3.39 11.65
C GLU A 136 17.24 -4.64 12.29
N ASN A 137 17.89 -4.48 13.44
CA ASN A 137 18.68 -5.52 14.12
C ASN A 137 17.92 -6.23 15.23
N ALA A 138 16.85 -5.65 15.75
CA ALA A 138 16.09 -6.15 16.88
C ALA A 138 14.64 -6.47 16.51
N MET A 139 13.93 -7.14 17.39
CA MET A 139 12.48 -7.34 17.25
C MET A 139 11.72 -6.06 17.65
N PRO A 140 10.52 -5.82 17.11
CA PRO A 140 9.77 -4.58 17.35
C PRO A 140 9.53 -4.23 18.82
N HIS A 141 9.24 -5.21 19.68
CA HIS A 141 9.06 -4.96 21.11
C HIS A 141 10.35 -4.54 21.82
N VAL A 142 11.53 -4.98 21.33
CA VAL A 142 12.82 -4.53 21.86
C VAL A 142 13.05 -3.07 21.48
N PHE A 143 12.79 -2.70 20.22
CA PHE A 143 12.86 -1.33 19.77
C PHE A 143 11.89 -0.43 20.55
N ALA A 144 10.65 -0.86 20.74
CA ALA A 144 9.68 -0.15 21.55
C ALA A 144 10.15 0.09 22.99
N SER A 145 10.79 -0.92 23.60
CA SER A 145 11.38 -0.76 24.96
C SER A 145 12.51 0.28 24.98
N GLN A 146 13.32 0.37 23.92
CA GLN A 146 14.34 1.40 23.76
C GLN A 146 13.72 2.78 23.61
N VAL A 147 12.65 2.90 22.82
CA VAL A 147 11.87 4.15 22.66
C VAL A 147 11.26 4.59 24.01
N GLU A 148 10.67 3.66 24.74
CA GLU A 148 10.11 3.93 26.07
C GLU A 148 11.19 4.45 27.06
N HIS A 149 12.40 3.84 26.99
CA HIS A 149 13.53 4.30 27.79
C HIS A 149 13.92 5.76 27.45
N PHE A 150 14.01 6.08 26.15
CA PHE A 150 14.24 7.46 25.69
C PHE A 150 13.13 8.40 26.14
N ASN A 151 11.87 8.01 25.96
CA ASN A 151 10.72 8.82 26.37
C ASN A 151 10.76 9.20 27.85
N LYS A 152 11.27 8.30 28.72
CA LYS A 152 11.35 8.51 30.15
C LYS A 152 12.59 9.30 30.62
N HIS A 153 13.70 9.25 29.86
CA HIS A 153 15.00 9.77 30.35
C HIS A 153 15.60 10.89 29.48
N LEU A 154 14.96 11.21 28.37
CA LEU A 154 15.40 12.34 27.54
C LEU A 154 15.15 13.65 28.28
N ARG A 155 16.19 14.49 28.37
CA ARG A 155 16.11 15.79 29.01
C ARG A 155 15.12 16.71 28.28
N ASP A 156 14.45 17.58 28.99
CA ASP A 156 13.51 18.56 28.44
C ASP A 156 12.45 17.90 27.52
N ARG A 157 12.00 16.69 27.87
CA ARG A 157 11.14 15.83 27.03
C ARG A 157 9.91 16.55 26.48
N GLU A 158 9.32 17.45 27.25
CA GLU A 158 8.15 18.26 26.87
C GLU A 158 8.45 19.24 25.72
N ASN A 159 9.72 19.62 25.55
CA ASN A 159 10.22 20.51 24.50
C ASN A 159 10.88 19.73 23.33
N VAL A 160 10.79 18.41 23.35
CA VAL A 160 11.39 17.54 22.34
C VAL A 160 10.31 16.73 21.63
N ILE A 161 10.38 16.69 20.30
CA ILE A 161 9.62 15.75 19.48
C ILE A 161 10.47 14.49 19.34
N LEU A 162 10.00 13.39 19.92
CA LEU A 162 10.64 12.07 19.77
C LEU A 162 10.16 11.43 18.47
N SER A 163 11.06 11.37 17.50
CA SER A 163 10.80 10.87 16.15
C SER A 163 11.42 9.49 15.94
N LEU A 164 10.78 8.66 15.15
CA LEU A 164 11.30 7.35 14.75
C LEU A 164 11.44 7.28 13.23
N HIS A 165 12.49 6.59 12.76
CA HIS A 165 12.79 6.38 11.35
C HIS A 165 13.06 4.89 11.08
N PRO A 166 12.02 4.04 11.08
CA PRO A 166 12.22 2.62 10.86
C PRO A 166 12.57 2.29 9.41
N HIS A 167 13.58 1.42 9.23
CA HIS A 167 13.78 0.64 8.02
C HIS A 167 13.00 -0.68 8.10
N ASN A 168 13.07 -1.49 7.06
CA ASN A 168 12.24 -2.69 6.92
C ASN A 168 13.06 -3.96 6.61
N ASP A 169 14.29 -4.04 7.12
CA ASP A 169 15.22 -5.15 6.82
C ASP A 169 14.70 -6.53 7.24
N ARG A 170 13.88 -6.58 8.28
CA ARG A 170 13.23 -7.80 8.80
C ARG A 170 11.77 -7.93 8.38
N GLY A 171 11.23 -6.97 7.61
CA GLY A 171 9.81 -6.92 7.25
C GLY A 171 8.90 -6.44 8.40
N SER A 172 9.45 -5.82 9.44
CA SER A 172 8.72 -5.39 10.63
C SER A 172 8.70 -3.87 10.87
N GLY A 173 9.11 -3.07 9.88
CA GLY A 173 9.18 -1.61 10.00
C GLY A 173 7.87 -0.94 10.41
N VAL A 174 6.72 -1.44 9.94
CA VAL A 174 5.39 -0.96 10.38
C VAL A 174 5.15 -1.27 11.86
N SER A 175 5.48 -2.49 12.29
CA SER A 175 5.35 -2.89 13.70
C SER A 175 6.30 -2.10 14.62
N ASP A 176 7.52 -1.78 14.16
CA ASP A 176 8.45 -0.89 14.87
C ASP A 176 7.83 0.49 15.09
N ALA A 177 7.17 1.05 14.06
CA ALA A 177 6.49 2.33 14.15
C ALA A 177 5.27 2.27 15.09
N GLU A 178 4.39 1.30 14.94
CA GLU A 178 3.18 1.13 15.76
C GLU A 178 3.52 0.99 17.25
N LEU A 179 4.43 0.07 17.59
CA LEU A 179 4.85 -0.14 18.96
C LEU A 179 5.66 1.03 19.51
N GLY A 180 6.44 1.71 18.64
CA GLY A 180 7.17 2.91 19.02
C GLY A 180 6.25 4.09 19.36
N ILE A 181 5.14 4.29 18.64
CA ILE A 181 4.11 5.27 18.97
C ILE A 181 3.50 4.95 20.35
N LEU A 182 3.16 3.69 20.58
CA LEU A 182 2.63 3.24 21.88
C LEU A 182 3.64 3.42 23.02
N ALA A 183 4.94 3.36 22.74
CA ALA A 183 6.03 3.61 23.68
C ALA A 183 6.32 5.09 23.94
N GLY A 184 5.63 6.01 23.25
CA GLY A 184 5.68 7.45 23.51
C GLY A 184 6.39 8.27 22.44
N ALA A 185 6.60 7.76 21.24
CA ALA A 185 7.06 8.58 20.11
C ALA A 185 5.95 9.51 19.62
N ASP A 186 6.37 10.72 19.18
CA ASP A 186 5.47 11.78 18.72
C ASP A 186 5.39 11.84 17.17
N LYS A 187 6.42 11.34 16.47
CA LYS A 187 6.58 11.48 15.01
C LYS A 187 7.14 10.20 14.41
N ILE A 188 6.66 9.85 13.20
CA ILE A 188 7.25 8.78 12.38
C ILE A 188 7.75 9.39 11.06
N GLU A 189 8.95 9.01 10.66
CA GLU A 189 9.51 9.26 9.34
C GLU A 189 9.51 7.97 8.53
N GLY A 190 8.93 8.02 7.35
CA GLY A 190 8.84 6.88 6.45
C GLY A 190 8.62 7.35 5.01
N THR A 191 8.22 6.44 4.15
CA THR A 191 8.03 6.71 2.73
C THR A 191 6.75 6.09 2.21
N LEU A 192 6.25 6.61 1.09
CA LEU A 192 5.14 5.98 0.39
C LEU A 192 5.57 4.60 -0.12
N PHE A 193 4.76 3.59 0.19
CA PHE A 193 4.99 2.19 -0.18
C PHE A 193 6.32 1.61 0.31
N GLY A 194 6.91 2.19 1.34
CA GLY A 194 8.15 1.71 1.93
C GLY A 194 9.40 1.91 1.04
N ASN A 195 9.37 2.84 0.08
CA ASN A 195 10.52 3.10 -0.77
C ASN A 195 11.76 3.51 0.05
N GLY A 196 12.94 3.03 -0.32
CA GLY A 196 14.17 3.36 0.40
C GLY A 196 15.32 2.42 0.08
N GLU A 197 16.38 2.53 0.87
CA GLU A 197 17.56 1.67 0.73
C GLU A 197 17.27 0.23 1.15
N ARG A 198 17.95 -0.72 0.55
CA ARG A 198 17.85 -2.17 0.82
C ARG A 198 16.40 -2.67 0.67
N THR A 199 15.74 -3.02 1.77
CA THR A 199 14.33 -3.46 1.82
C THR A 199 13.34 -2.29 1.96
N GLY A 200 13.84 -1.06 2.06
CA GLY A 200 13.06 0.15 2.20
C GLY A 200 12.89 0.65 3.63
N ASN A 201 12.04 1.65 3.78
CA ASN A 201 11.65 2.27 5.03
C ASN A 201 10.28 1.77 5.49
N VAL A 202 9.82 2.21 6.65
CA VAL A 202 8.43 2.00 7.04
C VAL A 202 7.49 2.60 5.99
N ASP A 203 6.48 1.82 5.59
CA ASP A 203 5.44 2.29 4.69
C ASP A 203 4.42 3.15 5.45
N ILE A 204 4.43 4.45 5.17
CA ILE A 204 3.52 5.42 5.81
C ILE A 204 2.07 5.11 5.48
N ILE A 205 1.76 4.62 4.27
CA ILE A 205 0.39 4.30 3.89
C ILE A 205 -0.14 3.16 4.75
N THR A 206 0.62 2.08 4.86
CA THR A 206 0.23 0.93 5.71
C THR A 206 0.08 1.36 7.16
N LEU A 207 1.02 2.12 7.71
CA LEU A 207 0.94 2.63 9.09
C LEU A 207 -0.31 3.49 9.31
N ALA A 208 -0.55 4.47 8.45
CA ALA A 208 -1.69 5.37 8.57
C ALA A 208 -3.03 4.65 8.42
N MET A 209 -3.15 3.72 7.48
CA MET A 209 -4.38 2.93 7.31
C MET A 209 -4.60 1.93 8.44
N ASN A 210 -3.54 1.40 9.06
CA ASN A 210 -3.65 0.60 10.28
C ASN A 210 -4.21 1.45 11.43
N MET A 211 -3.72 2.67 11.62
CA MET A 211 -4.26 3.61 12.62
C MET A 211 -5.73 3.94 12.34
N PHE A 212 -6.06 4.27 11.09
CA PHE A 212 -7.43 4.56 10.65
C PHE A 212 -8.38 3.40 10.95
N SER A 213 -7.98 2.17 10.65
CA SER A 213 -8.78 0.96 10.90
C SER A 213 -9.07 0.73 12.39
N GLN A 214 -8.29 1.35 13.29
CA GLN A 214 -8.49 1.32 14.74
C GLN A 214 -9.17 2.59 15.26
N GLY A 215 -9.70 3.44 14.39
CA GLY A 215 -10.41 4.68 14.75
C GLY A 215 -9.49 5.85 15.12
N VAL A 216 -8.21 5.77 14.80
CA VAL A 216 -7.23 6.85 15.01
C VAL A 216 -7.02 7.61 13.71
N ASN A 217 -7.39 8.89 13.67
CA ASN A 217 -7.16 9.72 12.49
C ASN A 217 -5.65 10.05 12.34
N PRO A 218 -4.99 9.57 11.27
CA PRO A 218 -3.58 9.86 11.04
C PRO A 218 -3.30 11.28 10.52
N GLY A 219 -4.34 12.06 10.22
CA GLY A 219 -4.20 13.38 9.60
C GLY A 219 -3.74 13.34 8.15
N LEU A 220 -3.84 12.20 7.49
CA LEU A 220 -3.47 11.97 6.09
C LEU A 220 -4.69 11.51 5.29
N ASP A 221 -4.78 11.92 4.03
CA ASP A 221 -5.87 11.57 3.13
C ASP A 221 -5.40 10.57 2.07
N PHE A 222 -5.92 9.36 2.15
CA PHE A 222 -5.70 8.28 1.17
C PHE A 222 -7.00 7.86 0.45
N SER A 223 -8.00 8.72 0.46
CA SER A 223 -9.31 8.46 -0.18
C SER A 223 -9.23 8.31 -1.70
N ASN A 224 -8.11 8.65 -2.33
CA ASN A 224 -7.82 8.38 -3.74
C ASN A 224 -6.50 7.64 -3.91
N MET A 225 -6.44 6.41 -3.45
CA MET A 225 -5.24 5.58 -3.48
C MET A 225 -4.71 5.33 -4.90
N SER A 226 -5.59 5.25 -5.89
CA SER A 226 -5.20 5.00 -7.28
C SER A 226 -4.32 6.11 -7.84
N ASP A 227 -4.67 7.39 -7.59
CA ASP A 227 -3.88 8.53 -8.03
C ASP A 227 -2.53 8.59 -7.31
N ILE A 228 -2.50 8.24 -6.02
CA ILE A 228 -1.25 8.16 -5.24
C ILE A 228 -0.31 7.10 -5.84
N CYS A 229 -0.84 5.91 -6.18
CA CYS A 229 -0.07 4.86 -6.85
C CYS A 229 0.46 5.34 -8.21
N GLU A 230 -0.37 5.99 -9.03
CA GLU A 230 0.04 6.51 -10.34
C GLU A 230 1.18 7.54 -10.21
N VAL A 231 1.03 8.51 -9.31
CA VAL A 231 2.07 9.54 -9.07
C VAL A 231 3.36 8.90 -8.59
N TYR A 232 3.28 7.97 -7.63
CA TYR A 232 4.43 7.25 -7.12
C TYR A 232 5.17 6.48 -8.22
N GLU A 233 4.45 5.68 -9.02
CA GLU A 233 5.03 4.89 -10.10
C GLU A 233 5.67 5.76 -11.20
N ARG A 234 5.01 6.87 -11.54
CA ARG A 234 5.51 7.82 -12.52
C ARG A 234 6.80 8.51 -12.08
N VAL A 235 6.87 8.93 -10.82
CA VAL A 235 8.01 9.68 -10.26
C VAL A 235 9.19 8.76 -9.95
N THR A 236 8.94 7.61 -9.34
CA THR A 236 10.00 6.70 -8.89
C THR A 236 10.42 5.68 -9.95
N ARG A 237 9.59 5.42 -10.95
CA ARG A 237 9.74 4.34 -11.93
C ARG A 237 9.67 2.95 -11.30
N MET A 238 9.15 2.83 -10.10
CA MET A 238 8.93 1.57 -9.38
C MET A 238 7.45 1.25 -9.37
N LYS A 239 7.10 -0.03 -9.48
CA LYS A 239 5.71 -0.50 -9.41
C LYS A 239 5.29 -0.75 -7.97
N VAL A 240 4.05 -0.39 -7.65
CA VAL A 240 3.41 -0.81 -6.41
C VAL A 240 3.12 -2.31 -6.49
N SER A 241 3.45 -3.05 -5.43
CA SER A 241 3.18 -4.48 -5.40
C SER A 241 1.68 -4.75 -5.51
N PRO A 242 1.23 -5.73 -6.34
CA PRO A 242 -0.18 -6.11 -6.37
C PRO A 242 -0.75 -6.57 -5.01
N ARG A 243 0.10 -6.92 -4.07
CA ARG A 243 -0.26 -7.34 -2.70
C ARG A 243 0.13 -6.30 -1.64
N GLN A 244 0.44 -5.07 -2.05
CA GLN A 244 0.72 -3.98 -1.11
C GLN A 244 -0.52 -3.75 -0.23
N PRO A 245 -0.40 -3.73 1.09
CA PRO A 245 -1.54 -3.48 1.97
C PRO A 245 -2.29 -2.21 1.55
N TYR A 246 -3.62 -2.27 1.53
CA TYR A 246 -4.56 -1.21 1.17
C TYR A 246 -4.49 -0.66 -0.26
N ALA A 247 -3.37 -0.79 -0.95
CA ALA A 247 -3.11 -0.14 -2.24
C ALA A 247 -3.00 -1.09 -3.43
N GLY A 248 -2.55 -2.32 -3.22
CA GLY A 248 -2.29 -3.29 -4.28
C GLY A 248 -3.57 -3.74 -5.01
N ASP A 249 -3.45 -4.12 -6.27
CA ASP A 249 -4.59 -4.52 -7.11
C ASP A 249 -5.36 -5.73 -6.56
N LEU A 250 -4.70 -6.59 -5.79
CA LEU A 250 -5.29 -7.84 -5.28
C LEU A 250 -5.81 -7.76 -3.84
N VAL A 251 -5.68 -6.62 -3.16
CA VAL A 251 -5.95 -6.55 -1.70
C VAL A 251 -7.44 -6.62 -1.35
N PHE A 252 -8.33 -6.28 -2.29
CA PHE A 252 -9.78 -6.41 -2.12
C PHE A 252 -10.37 -7.53 -2.99
N THR A 253 -9.56 -8.51 -3.34
CA THR A 253 -9.97 -9.63 -4.20
C THR A 253 -10.12 -10.91 -3.38
N ALA A 254 -11.18 -11.65 -3.60
CA ALA A 254 -11.38 -12.99 -3.05
C ALA A 254 -11.43 -14.02 -4.18
N PHE A 255 -10.61 -15.06 -4.10
CA PHE A 255 -10.55 -16.12 -5.14
C PHE A 255 -11.51 -17.28 -4.87
N SER A 256 -11.84 -17.55 -3.61
CA SER A 256 -12.76 -18.60 -3.23
C SER A 256 -14.21 -18.15 -3.38
N GLY A 257 -15.05 -18.97 -4.06
CA GLY A 257 -16.48 -18.66 -4.21
C GLY A 257 -17.23 -18.54 -2.87
N SER A 258 -16.79 -19.27 -1.83
CA SER A 258 -17.37 -19.14 -0.49
C SER A 258 -17.01 -17.80 0.18
N HIS A 259 -15.80 -17.28 -0.07
CA HIS A 259 -15.41 -15.96 0.43
C HIS A 259 -16.19 -14.86 -0.30
N GLN A 260 -16.34 -14.96 -1.60
CA GLN A 260 -17.13 -14.03 -2.42
C GLN A 260 -18.59 -13.96 -1.97
N ASP A 261 -19.22 -15.12 -1.76
CA ASP A 261 -20.58 -15.21 -1.23
C ASP A 261 -20.71 -14.59 0.16
N ALA A 262 -19.74 -14.84 1.04
CA ALA A 262 -19.72 -14.24 2.36
C ALA A 262 -19.54 -12.70 2.32
N ILE A 263 -18.68 -12.18 1.45
CA ILE A 263 -18.53 -10.73 1.24
C ILE A 263 -19.83 -10.12 0.73
N ALA A 264 -20.45 -10.72 -0.31
CA ALA A 264 -21.70 -10.23 -0.87
C ALA A 264 -22.82 -10.18 0.19
N LYS A 265 -22.96 -11.24 0.99
CA LYS A 265 -23.92 -11.30 2.11
C LYS A 265 -23.60 -10.27 3.18
N GLY A 266 -22.32 -10.09 3.51
CA GLY A 266 -21.87 -9.10 4.49
C GLY A 266 -22.16 -7.66 4.05
N MET A 267 -21.96 -7.35 2.77
CA MET A 267 -22.29 -6.02 2.19
C MET A 267 -23.81 -5.78 2.26
N THR A 268 -24.63 -6.73 1.80
CA THR A 268 -26.09 -6.62 1.88
C THR A 268 -26.58 -6.46 3.32
N TRP A 269 -26.06 -7.27 4.24
CA TRP A 269 -26.45 -7.20 5.65
C TRP A 269 -26.12 -5.83 6.25
N ARG A 270 -24.95 -5.26 5.91
CA ARG A 270 -24.53 -3.94 6.34
C ARG A 270 -25.47 -2.83 5.85
N GLU A 271 -25.88 -2.88 4.57
CA GLU A 271 -26.86 -1.95 3.99
C GLU A 271 -28.21 -2.02 4.68
N GLU A 272 -28.70 -3.23 4.96
CA GLU A 272 -30.00 -3.46 5.61
C GLU A 272 -30.05 -3.01 7.09
N HIS A 273 -28.90 -2.99 7.79
CA HIS A 273 -28.81 -2.72 9.22
C HIS A 273 -28.19 -1.38 9.60
N ASP A 274 -27.87 -0.51 8.63
CA ASP A 274 -27.24 0.81 8.83
C ASP A 274 -26.03 0.76 9.79
N CYS A 275 -25.12 -0.18 9.54
CA CYS A 275 -23.98 -0.43 10.42
C CYS A 275 -22.94 0.69 10.38
N GLN A 276 -22.63 1.25 11.54
CA GLN A 276 -21.63 2.32 11.69
C GLN A 276 -20.19 1.80 11.71
N THR A 277 -19.99 0.53 11.97
CA THR A 277 -18.67 -0.11 12.01
C THR A 277 -18.49 -1.07 10.84
N TRP A 278 -17.23 -1.19 10.34
CA TRP A 278 -16.92 -2.13 9.28
C TRP A 278 -16.80 -3.56 9.84
N THR A 279 -17.64 -4.47 9.33
CA THR A 279 -17.69 -5.87 9.80
C THR A 279 -17.88 -6.86 8.64
N VAL A 280 -17.60 -6.45 7.39
CA VAL A 280 -17.73 -7.33 6.24
C VAL A 280 -16.67 -8.43 6.29
N PRO A 281 -17.06 -9.73 6.15
CA PRO A 281 -16.12 -10.82 6.15
C PRO A 281 -15.02 -10.66 5.09
N TYR A 282 -13.77 -11.05 5.41
CA TYR A 282 -12.61 -11.06 4.52
C TYR A 282 -12.13 -9.70 4.00
N LEU A 283 -12.77 -8.60 4.34
CA LEU A 283 -12.32 -7.25 3.99
C LEU A 283 -11.95 -6.47 5.27
N PRO A 284 -10.68 -6.04 5.41
CA PRO A 284 -10.21 -5.38 6.64
C PRO A 284 -10.76 -3.97 6.81
N ILE A 285 -11.09 -3.28 5.71
CA ILE A 285 -11.69 -1.94 5.68
C ILE A 285 -12.73 -1.88 4.56
N ASP A 286 -13.52 -0.80 4.54
CA ASP A 286 -14.33 -0.47 3.38
C ASP A 286 -13.41 -0.06 2.22
N PRO A 287 -13.44 -0.72 1.06
CA PRO A 287 -12.67 -0.29 -0.10
C PRO A 287 -12.93 1.16 -0.52
N GLN A 288 -14.10 1.72 -0.21
CA GLN A 288 -14.44 3.12 -0.48
C GLN A 288 -13.59 4.11 0.33
N ASP A 289 -13.08 3.72 1.49
CA ASP A 289 -12.19 4.55 2.31
C ASP A 289 -10.87 4.90 1.60
N VAL A 290 -10.49 4.10 0.61
CA VAL A 290 -9.32 4.33 -0.26
C VAL A 290 -9.71 4.61 -1.71
N GLY A 291 -10.96 5.03 -1.96
CA GLY A 291 -11.49 5.39 -3.28
C GLY A 291 -11.64 4.20 -4.22
N ARG A 292 -11.70 2.98 -3.68
CA ARG A 292 -11.89 1.75 -4.46
C ARG A 292 -13.26 1.13 -4.21
N ARG A 293 -13.58 0.15 -4.99
CA ARG A 293 -14.74 -0.70 -4.77
C ARG A 293 -14.28 -2.13 -4.55
N TYR A 294 -15.12 -2.94 -3.92
CA TYR A 294 -14.89 -4.36 -3.94
C TYR A 294 -14.93 -4.83 -5.39
N ASP A 295 -13.77 -5.17 -5.92
CA ASP A 295 -13.63 -5.66 -7.29
C ASP A 295 -14.08 -7.10 -7.38
N SER A 296 -15.38 -7.26 -7.52
CA SER A 296 -15.95 -8.49 -8.03
C SER A 296 -15.46 -8.82 -9.44
N ASP A 297 -14.96 -7.83 -10.17
CA ASP A 297 -14.56 -7.94 -11.58
C ASP A 297 -13.13 -8.48 -11.76
N VAL A 298 -12.31 -8.53 -10.72
CA VAL A 298 -11.00 -9.20 -10.73
C VAL A 298 -11.14 -10.64 -10.23
N ILE A 299 -12.24 -11.31 -10.55
CA ILE A 299 -12.36 -12.74 -10.29
C ILE A 299 -11.49 -13.47 -11.33
N ARG A 300 -10.26 -13.79 -10.91
CA ARG A 300 -9.43 -14.73 -11.65
C ARG A 300 -9.86 -16.14 -11.29
N ILE A 301 -10.35 -16.88 -12.25
CA ILE A 301 -10.71 -18.29 -12.07
C ILE A 301 -9.43 -19.11 -12.06
N ASN A 302 -9.17 -19.76 -10.94
CA ASN A 302 -8.09 -20.74 -10.80
C ASN A 302 -8.66 -22.07 -10.28
N SER A 303 -7.81 -23.07 -10.09
CA SER A 303 -8.16 -24.40 -9.61
C SER A 303 -8.94 -24.43 -8.28
N GLN A 304 -8.90 -23.35 -7.50
CA GLN A 304 -9.61 -23.22 -6.23
C GLN A 304 -10.95 -22.47 -6.35
N SER A 305 -11.24 -21.90 -7.53
CA SER A 305 -12.49 -21.16 -7.76
C SER A 305 -13.66 -22.13 -7.88
N GLY A 306 -14.65 -21.96 -7.04
CA GLY A 306 -15.85 -22.79 -7.01
C GLY A 306 -16.91 -22.39 -8.07
N LYS A 307 -18.00 -23.17 -8.14
CA LYS A 307 -19.15 -22.98 -9.04
C LYS A 307 -19.77 -21.57 -9.03
N GLY A 308 -19.65 -20.86 -7.89
CA GLY A 308 -20.19 -19.50 -7.72
C GLY A 308 -19.42 -18.43 -8.50
N GLY A 309 -18.10 -18.55 -8.60
CA GLY A 309 -17.24 -17.57 -9.25
C GLY A 309 -17.51 -17.43 -10.76
N VAL A 310 -17.65 -18.54 -11.46
CA VAL A 310 -17.94 -18.55 -12.91
C VAL A 310 -19.29 -17.91 -13.23
N ASN A 311 -20.34 -18.27 -12.49
CA ASN A 311 -21.67 -17.68 -12.68
C ASN A 311 -21.69 -16.19 -12.37
N TYR A 312 -20.92 -15.78 -11.35
CA TYR A 312 -20.80 -14.37 -10.98
C TYR A 312 -20.13 -13.55 -12.10
N ILE A 313 -19.01 -14.03 -12.67
CA ILE A 313 -18.32 -13.39 -13.81
C ILE A 313 -19.27 -13.24 -14.99
N LEU A 314 -19.93 -14.33 -15.42
CA LEU A 314 -20.83 -14.30 -16.56
C LEU A 314 -22.00 -13.31 -16.35
N LYS A 315 -22.48 -13.22 -15.11
CA LYS A 315 -23.58 -12.30 -14.77
C LYS A 315 -23.12 -10.84 -14.73
N GLN A 316 -22.00 -10.54 -14.07
CA GLN A 316 -21.55 -9.16 -13.83
C GLN A 316 -20.86 -8.56 -15.07
N SER A 317 -19.96 -9.31 -15.71
CA SER A 317 -19.19 -8.77 -16.84
C SER A 317 -19.93 -8.88 -18.18
N PHE A 318 -20.84 -9.88 -18.32
CA PHE A 318 -21.50 -10.14 -19.61
C PHE A 318 -23.03 -10.17 -19.53
N GLY A 319 -23.64 -9.94 -18.36
CA GLY A 319 -25.08 -9.92 -18.18
C GLY A 319 -25.78 -11.28 -18.32
N ILE A 320 -25.01 -12.39 -18.29
CA ILE A 320 -25.51 -13.75 -18.53
C ILE A 320 -25.88 -14.40 -17.20
N SER A 321 -27.14 -14.57 -16.92
CA SER A 321 -27.63 -15.30 -15.75
C SER A 321 -27.90 -16.77 -16.11
N LEU A 322 -27.03 -17.68 -15.63
CA LEU A 322 -27.17 -19.09 -15.87
C LEU A 322 -28.31 -19.70 -15.03
N PRO A 323 -29.16 -20.59 -15.62
CA PRO A 323 -30.06 -21.46 -14.87
C PRO A 323 -29.29 -22.31 -13.85
N GLU A 324 -29.92 -22.60 -12.72
CA GLU A 324 -29.24 -23.26 -11.58
C GLU A 324 -28.53 -24.57 -11.99
N LYS A 325 -29.16 -25.39 -12.81
CA LYS A 325 -28.57 -26.65 -13.30
C LYS A 325 -27.35 -26.44 -14.21
N MET A 326 -27.28 -25.34 -14.97
CA MET A 326 -26.13 -25.04 -15.82
C MET A 326 -24.95 -24.49 -15.04
N ARG A 327 -25.18 -23.82 -13.90
CA ARG A 327 -24.10 -23.23 -13.09
C ARG A 327 -23.03 -24.22 -12.68
N GLU A 328 -23.49 -25.43 -12.34
CA GLU A 328 -22.61 -26.52 -11.92
C GLU A 328 -21.77 -27.04 -13.08
N GLU A 329 -22.42 -27.32 -14.21
CA GLU A 329 -21.76 -27.85 -15.40
C GLU A 329 -20.76 -26.87 -16.00
N VAL A 330 -21.16 -25.60 -16.18
CA VAL A 330 -20.26 -24.51 -16.66
C VAL A 330 -19.11 -24.31 -15.71
N GLY A 331 -19.36 -24.36 -14.40
CA GLY A 331 -18.33 -24.24 -13.39
C GLY A 331 -17.24 -25.32 -13.49
N TYR A 332 -17.64 -26.57 -13.70
CA TYR A 332 -16.70 -27.68 -13.90
C TYR A 332 -15.95 -27.58 -15.23
N LEU A 333 -16.63 -27.18 -16.31
CA LEU A 333 -16.01 -27.00 -17.61
C LEU A 333 -14.89 -25.96 -17.56
N VAL A 334 -15.19 -24.78 -17.01
CA VAL A 334 -14.22 -23.69 -16.88
C VAL A 334 -13.04 -24.09 -16.00
N LYS A 335 -13.33 -24.79 -14.90
CA LYS A 335 -12.29 -25.32 -14.00
C LYS A 335 -11.38 -26.34 -14.72
N ASP A 336 -11.93 -27.27 -15.47
CA ASP A 336 -11.16 -28.28 -16.22
C ASP A 336 -10.22 -27.64 -17.25
N VAL A 337 -10.66 -26.55 -17.91
CA VAL A 337 -9.80 -25.77 -18.82
C VAL A 337 -8.68 -25.08 -18.07
N SER A 338 -8.96 -24.42 -16.94
CA SER A 338 -7.93 -23.78 -16.10
C SER A 338 -6.91 -24.78 -15.57
N ASP A 339 -7.37 -25.94 -15.08
CA ASP A 339 -6.51 -26.99 -14.53
C ASP A 339 -5.59 -27.58 -15.61
N LYS A 340 -6.08 -27.76 -16.83
CA LYS A 340 -5.28 -28.26 -17.98
C LYS A 340 -4.28 -27.23 -18.49
N ALA A 341 -4.65 -25.96 -18.51
CA ALA A 341 -3.77 -24.87 -18.95
C ALA A 341 -2.73 -24.50 -17.91
N HIS A 342 -2.94 -24.83 -16.61
CA HIS A 342 -2.16 -24.35 -15.47
C HIS A 342 -2.10 -22.82 -15.38
N GLU A 343 -3.14 -22.14 -15.85
CA GLU A 343 -3.23 -20.68 -15.89
C GLU A 343 -4.50 -20.18 -15.20
N GLU A 344 -4.42 -18.96 -14.68
CA GLU A 344 -5.61 -18.23 -14.23
C GLU A 344 -6.37 -17.71 -15.45
N LEU A 345 -7.70 -17.88 -15.44
CA LEU A 345 -8.55 -17.42 -16.51
C LEU A 345 -9.10 -16.02 -16.25
N THR A 346 -8.98 -15.16 -17.25
CA THR A 346 -9.63 -13.83 -17.23
C THR A 346 -11.14 -13.94 -17.45
N PRO A 347 -11.94 -12.91 -17.12
CA PRO A 347 -13.36 -12.88 -17.45
C PRO A 347 -13.65 -13.17 -18.94
N ASP A 348 -12.86 -12.62 -19.85
CA ASP A 348 -12.98 -12.89 -21.29
C ASP A 348 -12.72 -14.35 -21.64
N ASN A 349 -11.71 -14.98 -21.03
CA ASN A 349 -11.48 -16.42 -21.23
C ASN A 349 -12.67 -17.26 -20.77
N VAL A 350 -13.26 -16.92 -19.61
CA VAL A 350 -14.47 -17.60 -19.10
C VAL A 350 -15.65 -17.46 -20.06
N TYR A 351 -15.85 -16.25 -20.60
CA TYR A 351 -16.89 -16.00 -21.59
C TYR A 351 -16.66 -16.79 -22.87
N HIS A 352 -15.46 -16.81 -23.43
CA HIS A 352 -15.13 -17.58 -24.64
C HIS A 352 -15.31 -19.08 -24.43
N ILE A 353 -14.91 -19.62 -23.27
CA ILE A 353 -15.16 -21.03 -22.95
C ILE A 353 -16.66 -21.31 -22.93
N PHE A 354 -17.47 -20.44 -22.32
CA PHE A 354 -18.91 -20.54 -22.29
C PHE A 354 -19.50 -20.42 -23.71
N GLU A 355 -19.08 -19.45 -24.48
CA GLU A 355 -19.53 -19.20 -25.85
C GLU A 355 -19.27 -20.41 -26.76
N ASP A 356 -18.06 -20.96 -26.73
CA ASP A 356 -17.64 -22.08 -27.59
C ASP A 356 -18.42 -23.39 -27.27
N HIS A 357 -18.79 -23.58 -26.00
CA HIS A 357 -19.43 -24.81 -25.56
C HIS A 357 -20.94 -24.75 -25.52
N TYR A 358 -21.54 -23.57 -25.36
CA TYR A 358 -22.99 -23.43 -25.17
C TYR A 358 -23.69 -22.55 -26.21
N ILE A 359 -22.97 -21.59 -26.84
CA ILE A 359 -23.55 -20.70 -27.86
C ILE A 359 -23.12 -21.14 -29.25
N ASN A 360 -21.82 -21.28 -29.48
CA ASN A 360 -21.22 -21.66 -30.76
C ASN A 360 -20.79 -23.14 -30.77
N ALA A 361 -21.38 -23.96 -29.90
CA ALA A 361 -21.12 -25.40 -29.88
C ALA A 361 -21.31 -25.99 -31.26
N LYS A 362 -20.36 -26.81 -31.70
CA LYS A 362 -20.53 -27.59 -32.95
C LYS A 362 -21.67 -28.60 -32.70
N PRO A 363 -22.90 -28.35 -33.20
CA PRO A 363 -24.02 -29.20 -32.90
C PRO A 363 -23.86 -30.55 -33.59
N ILE A 364 -24.32 -31.61 -32.95
CA ILE A 364 -24.46 -32.93 -33.59
C ILE A 364 -25.38 -32.81 -34.83
N PHE A 365 -26.30 -31.82 -34.75
CA PHE A 365 -27.21 -31.49 -35.85
C PHE A 365 -27.07 -30.00 -36.19
N SER A 366 -27.01 -29.65 -37.47
CA SER A 366 -27.23 -28.29 -37.96
C SER A 366 -28.49 -28.23 -38.80
N VAL A 367 -29.20 -27.09 -38.68
CA VAL A 367 -30.38 -26.84 -39.53
C VAL A 367 -29.92 -25.90 -40.66
N ASP A 368 -29.87 -26.40 -41.87
CA ASP A 368 -29.45 -25.63 -43.04
C ASP A 368 -30.55 -24.68 -43.52
N GLU A 369 -31.80 -25.17 -43.57
CA GLU A 369 -32.99 -24.40 -43.96
C GLU A 369 -34.18 -24.81 -43.12
N CYS A 370 -35.04 -23.83 -42.73
CA CYS A 370 -36.29 -24.09 -42.04
C CYS A 370 -37.39 -23.18 -42.62
N HIS A 371 -38.41 -23.75 -43.18
CA HIS A 371 -39.57 -23.06 -43.75
C HIS A 371 -40.81 -23.31 -42.91
N PHE A 372 -41.60 -22.27 -42.70
CA PHE A 372 -42.84 -22.35 -41.95
C PHE A 372 -44.04 -22.10 -42.85
N LYS A 373 -45.08 -22.95 -42.75
CA LYS A 373 -46.37 -22.80 -43.41
C LYS A 373 -47.47 -22.75 -42.36
N GLN A 374 -48.47 -21.91 -42.61
CA GLN A 374 -49.68 -21.86 -41.81
C GLN A 374 -50.72 -22.82 -42.41
N GLU A 375 -51.08 -23.83 -41.65
CA GLU A 375 -52.10 -24.75 -41.98
C GLU A 375 -53.13 -24.85 -40.83
N ASP A 376 -53.48 -26.03 -40.35
CA ASP A 376 -54.26 -26.24 -39.12
C ASP A 376 -53.29 -26.29 -37.91
N GLY A 377 -52.50 -25.19 -37.78
CA GLY A 377 -51.33 -25.00 -36.94
C GLY A 377 -50.18 -24.44 -37.74
N ILE A 378 -48.96 -24.45 -37.19
CA ILE A 378 -47.71 -24.13 -37.89
C ILE A 378 -47.03 -25.44 -38.29
N VAL A 379 -46.76 -25.56 -39.59
CA VAL A 379 -45.95 -26.68 -40.12
C VAL A 379 -44.55 -26.14 -40.38
N ALA A 380 -43.53 -26.74 -39.77
CA ALA A 380 -42.11 -26.47 -39.99
C ALA A 380 -41.54 -27.58 -40.91
N GLU A 381 -40.95 -27.20 -42.05
CA GLU A 381 -40.16 -28.09 -42.90
C GLU A 381 -38.68 -27.69 -42.76
N ALA A 382 -37.84 -28.55 -42.19
CA ALA A 382 -36.43 -28.26 -41.96
C ALA A 382 -35.52 -29.29 -42.67
N THR A 383 -34.40 -28.82 -43.19
CA THR A 383 -33.29 -29.65 -43.64
C THR A 383 -32.23 -29.70 -42.55
N ILE A 384 -32.07 -30.87 -41.94
CA ILE A 384 -31.10 -31.11 -40.88
C ILE A 384 -29.88 -31.81 -41.48
N HIS A 385 -28.68 -31.27 -41.16
CA HIS A 385 -27.41 -31.92 -41.44
C HIS A 385 -26.96 -32.72 -40.22
N HIS A 386 -26.68 -34.01 -40.37
CA HIS A 386 -26.18 -34.89 -39.33
C HIS A 386 -25.17 -35.89 -39.91
N ASN A 387 -23.98 -35.95 -39.35
CA ASN A 387 -22.90 -36.87 -39.73
C ASN A 387 -22.65 -36.96 -41.26
N GLY A 388 -22.59 -35.80 -41.94
CA GLY A 388 -22.31 -35.74 -43.38
C GLY A 388 -23.49 -36.02 -44.28
N SER A 389 -24.72 -36.19 -43.78
CA SER A 389 -25.93 -36.40 -44.55
C SER A 389 -27.04 -35.40 -44.23
N ASN A 390 -27.76 -34.98 -45.28
CA ASN A 390 -28.90 -34.06 -45.13
C ASN A 390 -30.19 -34.88 -45.03
N ARG A 391 -31.03 -34.52 -44.04
CA ARG A 391 -32.33 -35.15 -43.84
C ARG A 391 -33.43 -34.10 -43.75
N LYS A 392 -34.48 -34.25 -44.55
CA LYS A 392 -35.66 -33.39 -44.42
C LYS A 392 -36.57 -33.95 -43.35
N ILE A 393 -36.99 -33.09 -42.45
CA ILE A 393 -37.98 -33.41 -41.41
C ILE A 393 -39.13 -32.41 -41.45
N THR A 394 -40.31 -32.84 -41.00
CA THR A 394 -41.50 -32.00 -40.90
C THR A 394 -42.07 -32.13 -39.49
N GLY A 395 -42.30 -30.98 -38.83
CA GLY A 395 -42.97 -30.91 -37.53
C GLY A 395 -44.23 -30.06 -37.62
N VAL A 396 -45.19 -30.30 -36.73
CA VAL A 396 -46.41 -29.51 -36.63
C VAL A 396 -46.59 -29.07 -35.18
N GLY A 397 -46.84 -27.79 -34.98
CA GLY A 397 -47.01 -27.21 -33.65
C GLY A 397 -48.02 -26.04 -33.62
N ASN A 398 -48.35 -25.57 -32.42
CA ASN A 398 -49.24 -24.43 -32.23
C ASN A 398 -48.51 -23.07 -32.46
N GLY A 399 -47.19 -23.10 -32.57
CA GLY A 399 -46.33 -21.97 -32.86
C GLY A 399 -45.04 -22.41 -33.54
N ARG A 400 -44.21 -21.44 -34.04
CA ARG A 400 -42.96 -21.73 -34.77
C ARG A 400 -41.95 -22.51 -33.95
N LEU A 401 -41.81 -22.19 -32.68
CA LEU A 401 -40.87 -22.90 -31.78
C LEU A 401 -41.36 -24.31 -31.42
N ASP A 402 -42.68 -24.50 -31.34
CA ASP A 402 -43.29 -25.81 -31.05
C ASP A 402 -43.25 -26.74 -32.26
N ALA A 403 -43.25 -26.19 -33.48
CA ALA A 403 -43.20 -26.95 -34.73
C ALA A 403 -41.79 -27.44 -35.11
N VAL A 404 -40.72 -26.81 -34.57
CA VAL A 404 -39.32 -27.19 -34.81
C VAL A 404 -38.86 -28.17 -33.75
#